data_4f2faee8567a246bcd6f165bc7bb2e8c
#
_entry.id   4f2faee8567a246bcd6f165bc7bb2e8c
#
_cell.length_a   1.000
_cell.length_b   1.000
_cell.length_c   1.000
_cell.angle_alpha   90.00
_cell.angle_beta   90.00
_cell.angle_gamma   90.00
#
_symmetry.space_group_name_H-M   'P 1'
#
loop_
_entity.id
_entity.type
_entity.pdbx_description
1 polymer ?
#
loop_
_entity_poly.entity_id
_entity_poly.type
_entity_poly.pdbx_seq_one_letter_code
_entity_poly.pdbx_strand_id
1 'polypeptide(L)'
;MAEPGPSRRRQADLALAGIRAARPGEAAALTELALAAKAHWGYPASFMARCRAALTIDAGMIRERLFRLTEGAGGEILGFYGFEPEEAGIGLSHLFVRPEAIGGGIGRALWEDAVSEARHAGHRALIVVGDPHAAGFYIRMGAVPAGAMPSEVDPGRALPVFRLSLDRHPLD
;
A
#
# COMPACT_ATOMS: atom_id res chain seq x y z
N MET A 1 24.28 14.24 24.78
CA MET A 1 24.62 13.61 23.49
C MET A 1 23.52 12.56 23.22
N ALA A 2 22.64 12.83 22.25
CA ALA A 2 21.57 11.89 21.91
C ALA A 2 22.19 10.76 21.07
N GLU A 3 21.96 9.53 21.47
CA GLU A 3 22.31 8.35 20.69
C GLU A 3 21.59 8.40 19.32
N PRO A 4 22.26 8.09 18.22
CA PRO A 4 21.57 7.98 16.93
C PRO A 4 20.60 6.82 17.02
N GLY A 5 19.31 7.09 16.83
CA GLY A 5 18.26 6.07 16.73
C GLY A 5 18.60 5.01 15.68
N PRO A 6 17.99 3.82 15.74
CA PRO A 6 18.32 2.71 14.86
C PRO A 6 18.24 3.14 13.40
N SER A 7 19.33 2.92 12.67
CA SER A 7 19.53 3.31 11.29
C SER A 7 18.29 2.91 10.46
N ARG A 8 17.81 3.84 9.61
CA ARG A 8 16.68 3.62 8.68
C ARG A 8 16.79 2.32 7.86
N ARG A 9 18.02 1.85 7.62
CA ARG A 9 18.30 0.55 7.00
C ARG A 9 17.88 -0.63 7.86
N ARG A 10 18.09 -0.59 9.18
CA ARG A 10 17.65 -1.67 10.09
C ARG A 10 16.13 -1.79 10.16
N GLN A 11 15.39 -0.69 10.05
CA GLN A 11 13.92 -0.74 10.01
C GLN A 11 13.40 -1.37 8.73
N ALA A 12 14.02 -1.06 7.59
CA ALA A 12 13.70 -1.70 6.31
C ALA A 12 14.03 -3.20 6.31
N ASP A 13 15.18 -3.58 6.85
CA ASP A 13 15.60 -4.99 6.94
C ASP A 13 14.70 -5.79 7.90
N LEU A 14 14.23 -5.18 8.99
CA LEU A 14 13.25 -5.79 9.90
C LEU A 14 11.86 -5.91 9.26
N ALA A 15 11.47 -4.94 8.43
CA ALA A 15 10.20 -4.99 7.70
C ALA A 15 10.20 -6.09 6.63
N LEU A 16 11.30 -6.26 5.90
CA LEU A 16 11.47 -7.34 4.92
C LEU A 16 11.42 -8.74 5.55
N ALA A 17 11.92 -8.89 6.79
CA ALA A 17 11.92 -10.16 7.51
C ALA A 17 10.57 -10.55 8.12
N GLY A 18 9.58 -9.64 8.13
CA GLY A 18 8.37 -9.77 8.92
C GLY A 18 7.05 -9.45 8.20
N ILE A 19 7.00 -9.42 6.85
CA ILE A 19 5.71 -9.25 6.14
C ILE A 19 4.92 -10.56 6.23
N ARG A 20 3.73 -10.47 6.83
CA ARG A 20 2.83 -11.61 7.05
C ARG A 20 1.42 -11.33 6.59
N ALA A 21 0.62 -12.38 6.43
CA ALA A 21 -0.81 -12.23 6.19
C ALA A 21 -1.50 -11.48 7.35
N ALA A 22 -2.42 -10.59 7.01
CA ALA A 22 -3.29 -9.95 7.98
C ALA A 22 -4.32 -10.95 8.53
N ARG A 23 -4.73 -10.73 9.76
CA ARG A 23 -5.79 -11.52 10.42
C ARG A 23 -7.10 -10.75 10.40
N PRO A 24 -8.26 -11.42 10.29
CA PRO A 24 -9.56 -10.73 10.27
C PRO A 24 -9.79 -9.76 11.43
N GLY A 25 -9.28 -10.07 12.62
CA GLY A 25 -9.35 -9.19 13.79
C GLY A 25 -8.52 -7.91 13.72
N GLU A 26 -7.66 -7.77 12.71
CA GLU A 26 -6.83 -6.58 12.51
C GLU A 26 -7.48 -5.53 11.58
N ALA A 27 -8.67 -5.81 11.05
CA ALA A 27 -9.37 -4.94 10.09
C ALA A 27 -9.52 -3.49 10.56
N ALA A 28 -9.92 -3.28 11.81
CA ALA A 28 -10.05 -1.94 12.38
C ALA A 28 -8.71 -1.21 12.46
N ALA A 29 -7.64 -1.90 12.84
CA ALA A 29 -6.29 -1.31 12.90
C ALA A 29 -5.77 -0.92 11.52
N LEU A 30 -6.03 -1.74 10.48
CA LEU A 30 -5.68 -1.42 9.10
C LEU A 30 -6.46 -0.21 8.59
N THR A 31 -7.75 -0.13 8.90
CA THR A 31 -8.58 1.04 8.56
C THR A 31 -8.03 2.32 9.17
N GLU A 32 -7.74 2.33 10.46
CA GLU A 32 -7.21 3.51 11.14
C GLU A 32 -5.82 3.91 10.61
N LEU A 33 -4.97 2.93 10.28
CA LEU A 33 -3.68 3.21 9.64
C LEU A 33 -3.87 3.85 8.26
N ALA A 34 -4.77 3.33 7.42
CA ALA A 34 -5.05 3.88 6.10
C ALA A 34 -5.56 5.33 6.18
N LEU A 35 -6.45 5.61 7.13
CA LEU A 35 -6.97 6.95 7.38
C LEU A 35 -5.86 7.91 7.85
N ALA A 36 -5.02 7.49 8.79
CA ALA A 36 -3.90 8.29 9.29
C ALA A 36 -2.88 8.59 8.18
N ALA A 37 -2.54 7.57 7.37
CA ALA A 37 -1.62 7.72 6.25
C ALA A 37 -2.15 8.70 5.20
N LYS A 38 -3.45 8.62 4.87
CA LYS A 38 -4.07 9.55 3.94
C LYS A 38 -4.16 10.98 4.49
N ALA A 39 -4.52 11.13 5.76
CA ALA A 39 -4.58 12.43 6.43
C ALA A 39 -3.22 13.13 6.49
N HIS A 40 -2.13 12.38 6.47
CA HIS A 40 -0.76 12.90 6.46
C HIS A 40 -0.48 13.84 5.27
N TRP A 41 -1.20 13.68 4.16
CA TRP A 41 -1.09 14.55 3.00
C TRP A 41 -1.77 15.92 3.15
N GLY A 42 -2.39 16.21 4.30
CA GLY A 42 -2.99 17.51 4.60
C GLY A 42 -4.39 17.72 4.01
N TYR A 43 -5.10 16.66 3.69
CA TYR A 43 -6.48 16.77 3.22
C TYR A 43 -7.40 17.37 4.29
N PRO A 44 -8.40 18.22 3.91
CA PRO A 44 -9.37 18.78 4.84
C PRO A 44 -10.18 17.68 5.56
N ALA A 45 -10.61 17.96 6.79
CA ALA A 45 -11.40 17.01 7.59
C ALA A 45 -12.70 16.58 6.89
N SER A 46 -13.36 17.47 6.14
CA SER A 46 -14.54 17.15 5.34
C SER A 46 -14.26 16.13 4.23
N PHE A 47 -13.11 16.23 3.58
CA PHE A 47 -12.67 15.24 2.59
C PHE A 47 -12.34 13.90 3.27
N MET A 48 -11.60 13.93 4.38
CA MET A 48 -11.28 12.73 5.15
C MET A 48 -12.51 12.00 5.67
N ALA A 49 -13.55 12.74 6.08
CA ALA A 49 -14.83 12.13 6.48
C ALA A 49 -15.48 11.32 5.33
N ARG A 50 -15.41 11.84 4.10
CA ARG A 50 -15.89 11.11 2.91
C ARG A 50 -15.02 9.89 2.57
N CYS A 51 -13.72 9.98 2.81
CA CYS A 51 -12.80 8.86 2.56
C CYS A 51 -13.01 7.67 3.50
N ARG A 52 -13.61 7.87 4.68
CA ARG A 52 -13.73 6.81 5.69
C ARG A 52 -14.41 5.55 5.14
N ALA A 53 -15.53 5.69 4.44
CA ALA A 53 -16.24 4.55 3.86
C ALA A 53 -15.38 3.79 2.84
N ALA A 54 -14.72 4.53 1.93
CA ALA A 54 -13.87 3.95 0.89
C ALA A 54 -12.59 3.30 1.43
N LEU A 55 -12.10 3.72 2.60
CA LEU A 55 -10.89 3.18 3.23
C LEU A 55 -11.20 2.16 4.34
N THR A 56 -12.48 1.90 4.62
CA THR A 56 -12.87 0.91 5.63
C THR A 56 -12.58 -0.50 5.13
N ILE A 57 -11.80 -1.21 5.92
CA ILE A 57 -11.49 -2.63 5.72
C ILE A 57 -12.29 -3.41 6.75
N ASP A 58 -12.97 -4.45 6.34
CA ASP A 58 -13.68 -5.35 7.23
C ASP A 58 -13.07 -6.76 7.25
N ALA A 59 -13.49 -7.56 8.21
CA ALA A 59 -12.99 -8.92 8.38
C ALA A 59 -13.32 -9.84 7.20
N GLY A 60 -14.40 -9.57 6.45
CA GLY A 60 -14.77 -10.29 5.25
C GLY A 60 -13.76 -10.06 4.13
N MET A 61 -13.41 -8.80 3.89
CA MET A 61 -12.39 -8.42 2.90
C MET A 61 -11.06 -9.16 3.17
N ILE A 62 -10.62 -9.23 4.43
CA ILE A 62 -9.37 -9.91 4.79
C ILE A 62 -9.46 -11.44 4.57
N ARG A 63 -10.65 -12.04 4.71
CA ARG A 63 -10.84 -13.48 4.42
C ARG A 63 -10.89 -13.79 2.93
N GLU A 64 -11.42 -12.87 2.13
CA GLU A 64 -11.68 -13.08 0.70
C GLU A 64 -10.54 -12.60 -0.19
N ARG A 65 -9.72 -11.66 0.30
CA ARG A 65 -8.65 -11.02 -0.46
C ARG A 65 -7.32 -11.12 0.29
N LEU A 66 -6.23 -11.02 -0.45
CA LEU A 66 -4.91 -10.97 0.16
C LEU A 66 -4.67 -9.59 0.78
N PHE A 67 -4.48 -9.58 2.10
CA PHE A 67 -3.93 -8.45 2.84
C PHE A 67 -2.68 -8.91 3.59
N ARG A 68 -1.60 -8.15 3.47
CA ARG A 68 -0.34 -8.43 4.17
C ARG A 68 0.18 -7.17 4.85
N LEU A 69 0.82 -7.35 5.98
CA LEU A 69 1.29 -6.25 6.82
C LEU A 69 2.68 -6.54 7.39
N THR A 70 3.34 -5.48 7.84
CA THR A 70 4.58 -5.57 8.62
C THR A 70 4.43 -4.84 9.94
N GLU A 71 5.11 -5.36 10.97
CA GLU A 71 5.08 -4.85 12.34
C GLU A 71 6.44 -4.33 12.75
N GLY A 72 6.45 -3.39 13.67
CA GLY A 72 7.65 -2.95 14.39
C GLY A 72 8.00 -3.88 15.54
N ALA A 73 9.12 -3.60 16.19
CA ALA A 73 9.63 -4.38 17.31
C ALA A 73 8.67 -4.41 18.52
N GLY A 74 7.78 -3.43 18.65
CA GLY A 74 6.75 -3.35 19.69
C GLY A 74 5.43 -4.01 19.30
N GLY A 75 5.32 -4.62 18.11
CA GLY A 75 4.10 -5.24 17.61
C GLY A 75 3.10 -4.25 16.98
N GLU A 76 3.47 -2.99 16.85
CA GLU A 76 2.66 -1.99 16.12
C GLU A 76 2.72 -2.23 14.61
N ILE A 77 1.58 -2.13 13.92
CA ILE A 77 1.53 -2.25 12.46
C ILE A 77 2.17 -1.00 11.84
N LEU A 78 3.24 -1.17 11.06
CA LEU A 78 3.97 -0.09 10.41
C LEU A 78 3.46 0.22 9.00
N GLY A 79 2.86 -0.76 8.35
CA GLY A 79 2.28 -0.61 7.03
C GLY A 79 1.66 -1.91 6.55
N PHE A 80 0.86 -1.79 5.50
CA PHE A 80 0.20 -2.93 4.88
C PHE A 80 -0.13 -2.67 3.41
N TYR A 81 -0.43 -3.73 2.70
CA TYR A 81 -1.06 -3.67 1.38
C TYR A 81 -2.20 -4.67 1.25
N GLY A 82 -3.05 -4.46 0.25
CA GLY A 82 -4.12 -5.37 -0.09
C GLY A 82 -4.36 -5.43 -1.60
N PHE A 83 -4.85 -6.57 -2.06
CA PHE A 83 -5.21 -6.78 -3.45
C PHE A 83 -6.72 -6.78 -3.66
N GLU A 84 -7.11 -6.48 -4.90
CA GLU A 84 -8.46 -6.67 -5.41
C GLU A 84 -8.43 -7.23 -6.84
N PRO A 85 -9.46 -7.96 -7.26
CA PRO A 85 -9.55 -8.45 -8.63
C PRO A 85 -9.62 -7.31 -9.64
N GLU A 86 -8.91 -7.45 -10.77
CA GLU A 86 -8.93 -6.54 -11.91
C GLU A 86 -8.96 -7.33 -13.22
N GLU A 87 -9.66 -6.83 -14.23
CA GLU A 87 -9.75 -7.50 -15.54
C GLU A 87 -8.37 -7.66 -16.22
N ALA A 88 -7.52 -6.65 -16.10
CA ALA A 88 -6.22 -6.59 -16.75
C ALA A 88 -5.07 -7.20 -15.91
N GLY A 89 -5.36 -7.79 -14.75
CA GLY A 89 -4.34 -8.32 -13.85
C GLY A 89 -4.81 -8.44 -12.41
N ILE A 90 -4.07 -7.82 -11.49
CA ILE A 90 -4.45 -7.70 -10.09
C ILE A 90 -4.33 -6.24 -9.67
N GLY A 91 -5.31 -5.72 -8.96
CA GLY A 91 -5.31 -4.37 -8.40
C GLY A 91 -4.61 -4.33 -7.05
N LEU A 92 -3.73 -3.34 -6.86
CA LEU A 92 -3.22 -2.98 -5.54
C LEU A 92 -4.21 -1.97 -4.94
N SER A 93 -5.20 -2.46 -4.20
CA SER A 93 -6.27 -1.63 -3.62
C SER A 93 -5.80 -0.78 -2.44
N HIS A 94 -4.79 -1.26 -1.71
CA HIS A 94 -4.23 -0.62 -0.54
C HIS A 94 -2.71 -0.74 -0.56
N LEU A 95 -2.02 0.36 -0.24
CA LEU A 95 -0.62 0.39 0.14
C LEU A 95 -0.42 1.60 1.04
N PHE A 96 -0.36 1.38 2.32
CA PHE A 96 -0.28 2.43 3.32
C PHE A 96 0.85 2.16 4.32
N VAL A 97 1.54 3.22 4.68
CA VAL A 97 2.62 3.21 5.69
C VAL A 97 2.23 4.18 6.79
N ARG A 98 2.43 3.78 8.03
CA ARG A 98 2.22 4.65 9.20
C ARG A 98 3.04 5.94 9.02
N PRO A 99 2.46 7.14 9.26
CA PRO A 99 3.14 8.40 9.02
C PRO A 99 4.54 8.50 9.65
N GLU A 100 4.70 8.01 10.87
CA GLU A 100 5.97 8.05 11.61
C GLU A 100 7.04 7.12 11.03
N ALA A 101 6.63 6.15 10.22
CA ALA A 101 7.51 5.17 9.57
C ALA A 101 7.84 5.51 8.11
N ILE A 102 7.28 6.60 7.57
CA ILE A 102 7.55 7.08 6.21
C ILE A 102 9.05 7.44 6.07
N GLY A 103 9.63 7.07 4.92
CA GLY A 103 11.06 7.28 4.65
C GLY A 103 11.98 6.22 5.24
N GLY A 104 11.43 5.21 5.95
CA GLY A 104 12.16 4.07 6.52
C GLY A 104 12.32 2.86 5.59
N GLY A 105 11.86 2.95 4.34
CA GLY A 105 11.95 1.84 3.38
C GLY A 105 10.77 0.84 3.44
N ILE A 106 9.83 1.04 4.36
CA ILE A 106 8.68 0.12 4.56
C ILE A 106 7.78 0.06 3.32
N GLY A 107 7.48 1.21 2.71
CA GLY A 107 6.68 1.27 1.49
C GLY A 107 7.31 0.48 0.34
N ARG A 108 8.64 0.57 0.19
CA ARG A 108 9.39 -0.21 -0.79
C ARG A 108 9.32 -1.71 -0.49
N ALA A 109 9.53 -2.11 0.76
CA ALA A 109 9.47 -3.52 1.16
C ALA A 109 8.09 -4.13 0.88
N LEU A 110 7.01 -3.41 1.25
CA LEU A 110 5.64 -3.82 0.96
C LEU A 110 5.35 -3.92 -0.54
N TRP A 111 5.86 -2.99 -1.34
CA TRP A 111 5.74 -3.04 -2.79
C TRP A 111 6.46 -4.25 -3.39
N GLU A 112 7.69 -4.51 -2.98
CA GLU A 112 8.49 -5.66 -3.46
C GLU A 112 7.80 -7.00 -3.10
N ASP A 113 7.24 -7.10 -1.90
CA ASP A 113 6.45 -8.27 -1.49
C ASP A 113 5.16 -8.39 -2.32
N ALA A 114 4.43 -7.29 -2.56
CA ALA A 114 3.24 -7.29 -3.39
C ALA A 114 3.53 -7.74 -4.83
N VAL A 115 4.61 -7.25 -5.43
CA VAL A 115 5.07 -7.67 -6.76
C VAL A 115 5.41 -9.17 -6.78
N SER A 116 6.09 -9.66 -5.75
CA SER A 116 6.42 -11.08 -5.60
C SER A 116 5.17 -11.94 -5.49
N GLU A 117 4.23 -11.59 -4.62
CA GLU A 117 2.96 -12.30 -4.44
C GLU A 117 2.12 -12.31 -5.72
N ALA A 118 2.01 -11.18 -6.41
CA ALA A 118 1.28 -11.09 -7.68
C ALA A 118 1.91 -11.98 -8.77
N ARG A 119 3.24 -12.04 -8.85
CA ARG A 119 3.96 -12.94 -9.77
C ARG A 119 3.73 -14.42 -9.42
N HIS A 120 3.83 -14.79 -8.14
CA HIS A 120 3.61 -16.16 -7.68
C HIS A 120 2.18 -16.62 -7.96
N ALA A 121 1.19 -15.72 -7.87
CA ALA A 121 -0.18 -15.99 -8.24
C ALA A 121 -0.42 -16.07 -9.76
N GLY A 122 0.59 -15.81 -10.58
CA GLY A 122 0.52 -15.93 -12.05
C GLY A 122 -0.07 -14.70 -12.75
N HIS A 123 -0.21 -13.57 -12.07
CA HIS A 123 -0.67 -12.34 -12.70
C HIS A 123 0.39 -11.74 -13.63
N ARG A 124 -0.06 -11.12 -14.71
CA ARG A 124 0.82 -10.49 -15.73
C ARG A 124 0.98 -9.00 -15.53
N ALA A 125 0.14 -8.37 -14.74
CA ALA A 125 0.18 -6.95 -14.44
C ALA A 125 -0.31 -6.64 -13.03
N LEU A 126 0.32 -5.65 -12.40
CA LEU A 126 -0.15 -5.01 -11.19
C LEU A 126 -0.68 -3.62 -11.58
N ILE A 127 -1.93 -3.35 -11.21
CA ILE A 127 -2.63 -2.09 -11.49
C ILE A 127 -2.77 -1.32 -10.18
N VAL A 128 -2.50 -0.04 -10.22
CA VAL A 128 -2.61 0.83 -9.03
C VAL A 128 -3.39 2.08 -9.40
N VAL A 129 -4.46 2.35 -8.67
CA VAL A 129 -5.11 3.66 -8.66
C VAL A 129 -4.54 4.43 -7.47
N GLY A 130 -3.64 5.35 -7.76
CA GLY A 130 -2.83 6.01 -6.74
C GLY A 130 -3.39 7.35 -6.29
N ASP A 131 -3.06 7.74 -5.05
CA ASP A 131 -3.17 9.14 -4.66
C ASP A 131 -2.14 9.96 -5.45
N PRO A 132 -2.48 11.18 -5.96
CA PRO A 132 -1.51 12.02 -6.66
C PRO A 132 -0.23 12.29 -5.88
N HIS A 133 -0.30 12.37 -4.55
CA HIS A 133 0.88 12.51 -3.68
C HIS A 133 1.81 11.29 -3.70
N ALA A 134 1.30 10.11 -4.04
CA ALA A 134 2.08 8.86 -4.11
C ALA A 134 2.62 8.56 -5.53
N ALA A 135 2.28 9.38 -6.54
CA ALA A 135 2.67 9.13 -7.93
C ALA A 135 4.18 8.94 -8.11
N GLY A 136 4.99 9.79 -7.48
CA GLY A 136 6.45 9.71 -7.53
C GLY A 136 6.99 8.42 -6.92
N PHE A 137 6.34 7.85 -5.92
CA PHE A 137 6.70 6.56 -5.36
C PHE A 137 6.49 5.44 -6.39
N TYR A 138 5.32 5.33 -7.01
CA TYR A 138 5.04 4.26 -7.97
C TYR A 138 5.94 4.31 -9.19
N ILE A 139 6.25 5.52 -9.69
CA ILE A 139 7.18 5.71 -10.80
C ILE A 139 8.59 5.21 -10.42
N ARG A 140 9.08 5.57 -9.23
CA ARG A 140 10.38 5.06 -8.72
C ARG A 140 10.40 3.55 -8.53
N MET A 141 9.26 2.94 -8.28
CA MET A 141 9.11 1.49 -8.15
C MET A 141 8.96 0.78 -9.51
N GLY A 142 9.08 1.50 -10.62
CA GLY A 142 9.06 0.94 -11.97
C GLY A 142 7.68 0.83 -12.61
N ALA A 143 6.63 1.28 -11.94
CA ALA A 143 5.30 1.36 -12.55
C ALA A 143 5.25 2.52 -13.56
N VAL A 144 4.51 2.34 -14.64
CA VAL A 144 4.33 3.35 -15.68
C VAL A 144 2.93 3.95 -15.61
N PRO A 145 2.76 5.25 -15.90
CA PRO A 145 1.45 5.87 -16.02
C PRO A 145 0.59 5.15 -17.07
N ALA A 146 -0.65 4.84 -16.72
CA ALA A 146 -1.60 4.10 -17.55
C ALA A 146 -2.97 4.79 -17.65
N GLY A 147 -3.03 6.09 -17.42
CA GLY A 147 -4.24 6.88 -17.50
C GLY A 147 -4.65 7.48 -16.16
N ALA A 148 -5.92 7.82 -16.06
CA ALA A 148 -6.54 8.35 -14.86
C ALA A 148 -8.00 7.91 -14.78
N MET A 149 -8.57 7.90 -13.58
CA MET A 149 -9.98 7.62 -13.37
C MET A 149 -10.58 8.58 -12.33
N PRO A 150 -11.90 8.81 -12.34
CA PRO A 150 -12.54 9.63 -11.32
C PRO A 150 -12.39 9.00 -9.93
N SER A 151 -12.23 9.84 -8.91
CA SER A 151 -12.30 9.38 -7.52
C SER A 151 -13.74 9.03 -7.15
N GLU A 152 -13.96 7.91 -6.50
CA GLU A 152 -15.28 7.53 -5.95
C GLU A 152 -15.75 8.49 -4.85
N VAL A 153 -14.80 9.06 -4.11
CA VAL A 153 -15.06 9.97 -2.99
C VAL A 153 -15.32 11.40 -3.45
N ASP A 154 -14.70 11.79 -4.55
CA ASP A 154 -14.81 13.13 -5.15
C ASP A 154 -14.71 13.01 -6.69
N PRO A 155 -15.85 12.82 -7.40
CA PRO A 155 -15.86 12.58 -8.85
C PRO A 155 -15.23 13.69 -9.69
N GLY A 156 -15.12 14.90 -9.15
CA GLY A 156 -14.40 16.00 -9.80
C GLY A 156 -12.88 15.88 -9.74
N ARG A 157 -12.35 14.92 -8.97
CA ARG A 157 -10.93 14.65 -8.80
C ARG A 157 -10.51 13.44 -9.63
N ALA A 158 -9.52 13.61 -10.49
CA ALA A 158 -8.91 12.50 -11.21
C ALA A 158 -7.79 11.85 -10.36
N LEU A 159 -7.78 10.52 -10.32
CA LEU A 159 -6.74 9.72 -9.69
C LEU A 159 -5.85 9.10 -10.77
N PRO A 160 -4.52 9.22 -10.68
CA PRO A 160 -3.62 8.59 -11.63
C PRO A 160 -3.68 7.07 -11.51
N VAL A 161 -3.64 6.41 -12.66
CA VAL A 161 -3.55 4.95 -12.77
C VAL A 161 -2.13 4.60 -13.20
N PHE A 162 -1.54 3.60 -12.55
CA PHE A 162 -0.23 3.06 -12.86
C PHE A 162 -0.34 1.57 -13.18
N ARG A 163 0.58 1.11 -14.03
CA ARG A 163 0.68 -0.31 -14.38
C ARG A 163 2.13 -0.77 -14.27
N LEU A 164 2.35 -1.89 -13.60
CA LEU A 164 3.61 -2.62 -13.61
C LEU A 164 3.43 -3.92 -14.40
N SER A 165 4.25 -4.16 -15.42
CA SER A 165 4.33 -5.48 -16.05
C SER A 165 5.00 -6.47 -15.10
N LEU A 166 4.39 -7.63 -14.92
CA LEU A 166 4.90 -8.72 -14.09
C LEU A 166 5.52 -9.84 -14.92
N ASP A 167 5.43 -9.74 -16.25
CA ASP A 167 6.05 -10.71 -17.15
C ASP A 167 7.55 -10.79 -16.85
N ARG A 168 8.07 -12.01 -16.71
CA ARG A 168 9.52 -12.21 -16.58
C ARG A 168 10.18 -11.76 -17.88
N HIS A 169 11.15 -10.86 -17.79
CA HIS A 169 12.00 -10.59 -18.93
C HIS A 169 12.79 -11.88 -19.26
N PRO A 170 12.91 -12.30 -20.53
CA PRO A 170 13.59 -13.56 -20.89
C PRO A 170 15.09 -13.59 -20.55
N LEU A 171 15.60 -12.62 -19.77
CA LEU A 171 16.99 -12.48 -19.36
C LEU A 171 17.20 -12.49 -17.83
N ASP A 172 16.16 -12.81 -17.01
CA ASP A 172 16.30 -12.95 -15.55
C ASP A 172 16.41 -14.43 -15.12
#